data_e7352b7e1acc38d87e2bf4a9387d73cc
#
_entry.id   e7352b7e1acc38d87e2bf4a9387d73cc
#
_cell.length_a   1.000
_cell.length_b   1.000
_cell.length_c   1.000
_cell.angle_alpha   90.00
_cell.angle_beta   90.00
_cell.angle_gamma   90.00
#
_symmetry.space_group_name_H-M   'P 1'
#
loop_
_entity.id
_entity.type
_entity.pdbx_description
1 polymer ?
#
loop_
_entity_poly.entity_id
_entity_poly.type
_entity_poly.pdbx_seq_one_letter_code
_entity_poly.pdbx_strand_id
1 'polypeptide(L)' 'MNKPISAALISVAGTMLSDGERRLIEQYRPLGVSLFARNIENRSQLAELTRQIREAAEDENIIIAVDQE' A
#
# COMPACT_ATOMS: atom_id res chain seq x y z
N MET A 1 -17.47 12.63 9.98
CA MET A 1 -16.18 13.09 10.51
C MET A 1 -15.04 12.29 9.89
N ASN A 2 -14.06 12.98 9.36
CA ASN A 2 -12.92 12.32 8.72
C ASN A 2 -11.97 11.76 9.76
N LYS A 3 -11.54 10.51 9.54
CA LYS A 3 -10.51 9.94 10.39
C LYS A 3 -9.18 10.60 10.05
N PRO A 4 -8.36 10.91 11.04
CA PRO A 4 -7.03 11.44 10.76
C PRO A 4 -6.18 10.37 10.06
N ILE A 5 -5.24 10.84 9.23
CA ILE A 5 -4.30 9.93 8.59
C ILE A 5 -3.33 9.44 9.66
N SER A 6 -3.15 8.11 9.69
CA SER A 6 -2.17 7.52 10.59
C SER A 6 -0.76 7.88 10.13
N ALA A 7 0.12 8.20 11.09
CA ALA A 7 1.52 8.47 10.77
C ALA A 7 2.31 7.20 10.43
N ALA A 8 1.69 6.03 10.59
CA ALA A 8 2.39 4.77 10.39
C ALA A 8 2.44 4.36 8.92
N LEU A 9 3.50 3.69 8.54
CA LEU A 9 3.60 2.99 7.28
C LEU A 9 3.23 1.53 7.51
N ILE A 10 2.46 0.94 6.60
CA ILE A 10 2.14 -0.48 6.69
C ILE A 10 2.90 -1.23 5.60
N SER A 11 3.03 -2.54 5.75
CA SER A 11 3.67 -3.37 4.76
C SER A 11 2.70 -4.41 4.21
N VAL A 12 3.02 -4.90 3.01
CA VAL A 12 2.21 -5.89 2.29
C VAL A 12 2.93 -7.22 2.32
N ALA A 13 2.18 -8.30 2.49
CA ALA A 13 2.79 -9.63 2.65
C ALA A 13 3.32 -10.21 1.34
N GLY A 14 2.63 -9.97 0.24
CA GLY A 14 2.96 -10.61 -1.05
C GLY A 14 3.04 -9.62 -2.20
N THR A 15 2.78 -10.15 -3.40
CA THR A 15 2.88 -9.37 -4.63
C THR A 15 1.57 -8.70 -5.02
N MET A 16 0.51 -8.99 -4.31
CA MET A 16 -0.81 -8.41 -4.54
C MET A 16 -1.42 -8.03 -3.19
N LEU A 17 -2.31 -7.06 -3.21
CA LEU A 17 -3.01 -6.63 -2.01
C LEU A 17 -4.10 -7.64 -1.66
N SER A 18 -4.06 -8.18 -0.45
CA SER A 18 -5.11 -9.08 0.02
C SER A 18 -6.34 -8.29 0.45
N ASP A 19 -7.48 -8.99 0.57
CA ASP A 19 -8.71 -8.34 1.02
C ASP A 19 -8.56 -7.73 2.41
N GLY A 20 -7.87 -8.44 3.30
CA GLY A 20 -7.62 -7.93 4.65
C GLY A 20 -6.75 -6.68 4.64
N GLU A 21 -5.73 -6.67 3.80
CA GLU A 21 -4.86 -5.51 3.66
C GLU A 21 -5.61 -4.33 3.05
N ARG A 22 -6.46 -4.59 2.06
CA ARG A 22 -7.28 -3.56 1.46
C ARG A 22 -8.18 -2.90 2.51
N ARG A 23 -8.85 -3.71 3.33
CA ARG A 23 -9.70 -3.21 4.39
C ARG A 23 -8.92 -2.41 5.42
N LEU A 24 -7.73 -2.86 5.74
CA LEU A 24 -6.86 -2.17 6.68
C LEU A 24 -6.52 -0.78 6.17
N ILE A 25 -6.15 -0.67 4.90
CA ILE A 25 -5.84 0.62 4.28
C ILE A 25 -7.06 1.53 4.27
N GLU A 26 -8.23 0.98 3.93
CA GLU A 26 -9.48 1.73 3.89
C GLU A 26 -9.86 2.28 5.26
N GLN A 27 -9.67 1.48 6.30
CA GLN A 27 -10.08 1.85 7.65
C GLN A 27 -9.11 2.78 8.35
N TYR A 28 -7.81 2.48 8.26
CA TYR A 28 -6.81 3.18 9.06
C TYR A 28 -6.14 4.32 8.33
N ARG A 29 -6.26 4.37 7.01
CA ARG A 29 -5.69 5.43 6.19
C ARG A 29 -4.24 5.72 6.58
N PRO A 30 -3.33 4.77 6.38
CA PRO A 30 -1.94 4.97 6.74
C PRO A 30 -1.31 6.08 5.92
N LEU A 31 -0.23 6.65 6.43
CA LEU A 31 0.54 7.66 5.71
C LEU A 31 1.06 7.10 4.39
N GLY A 32 1.45 5.84 4.40
CA GLY A 32 1.95 5.20 3.20
C GLY A 32 2.10 3.70 3.37
N VAL A 33 2.63 3.08 2.34
CA VAL A 33 2.87 1.64 2.30
C VAL A 33 4.34 1.41 1.97
N SER A 34 4.98 0.54 2.72
CA SER A 34 6.37 0.18 2.52
C SER A 34 6.44 -1.15 1.77
N LEU A 35 7.14 -1.16 0.65
CA LEU A 35 7.33 -2.36 -0.16
C LEU A 35 8.76 -2.84 -0.06
N PHE A 36 8.93 -4.16 -0.14
CA PHE A 36 10.22 -4.83 -0.05
C PHE A 36 10.40 -5.72 -1.29
N ALA A 37 11.59 -6.29 -1.43
CA ALA A 37 11.89 -7.16 -2.57
C ALA A 37 10.85 -8.26 -2.74
N ARG A 38 10.33 -8.81 -1.66
CA ARG A 38 9.31 -9.87 -1.71
C ARG A 38 8.01 -9.44 -2.37
N ASN A 39 7.78 -8.14 -2.46
CA ASN A 39 6.55 -7.59 -3.05
C ASN A 39 6.69 -7.31 -4.54
N ILE A 40 7.87 -7.49 -5.10
CA ILE A 40 8.16 -7.06 -6.47
C ILE A 40 8.63 -8.26 -7.31
N GLU A 41 7.85 -8.63 -8.30
CA GLU A 41 8.23 -9.65 -9.27
C GLU A 41 8.76 -9.03 -10.57
N ASN A 42 8.02 -8.04 -11.06
CA ASN A 42 8.36 -7.35 -12.30
C ASN A 42 7.62 -6.02 -12.32
N ARG A 43 7.89 -5.21 -13.35
CA ARG A 43 7.30 -3.87 -13.44
C ARG A 43 5.79 -3.88 -13.58
N SER A 44 5.25 -4.79 -14.37
CA SER A 44 3.80 -4.87 -14.59
C SER A 44 3.08 -5.22 -13.31
N GLN A 45 3.61 -6.19 -12.57
CA GLN A 45 3.05 -6.60 -11.29
C GLN A 45 3.14 -5.45 -10.28
N LEU A 46 4.28 -4.77 -10.22
CA LEU A 46 4.46 -3.66 -9.30
C LEU A 46 3.49 -2.53 -9.59
N ALA A 47 3.28 -2.21 -10.86
CA ALA A 47 2.33 -1.17 -11.26
C ALA A 47 0.91 -1.53 -10.79
N GLU A 48 0.53 -2.80 -10.91
CA GLU A 48 -0.78 -3.26 -10.48
C GLU A 48 -0.91 -3.19 -8.96
N LEU A 49 0.12 -3.61 -8.23
CA LEU A 49 0.11 -3.55 -6.78
C LEU A 49 -0.04 -2.10 -6.29
N THR A 50 0.73 -1.18 -6.86
CA THR A 50 0.64 0.22 -6.45
C THR A 50 -0.72 0.81 -6.81
N ARG A 51 -1.30 0.40 -7.94
CA ARG A 51 -2.65 0.82 -8.32
C ARG A 51 -3.67 0.36 -7.27
N GLN A 52 -3.56 -0.88 -6.83
CA GLN A 52 -4.45 -1.42 -5.80
C GLN A 52 -4.33 -0.66 -4.50
N ILE A 53 -3.12 -0.31 -4.12
CA ILE A 53 -2.87 0.45 -2.90
C ILE A 53 -3.51 1.84 -2.99
N ARG A 54 -3.31 2.54 -4.09
CA ARG A 54 -3.88 3.88 -4.29
C ARG A 54 -5.40 3.84 -4.31
N GLU A 55 -5.97 2.82 -4.94
CA GLU A 55 -7.41 2.64 -4.99
C GLU A 55 -7.99 2.39 -3.60
N ALA A 56 -7.35 1.51 -2.83
CA ALA A 56 -7.81 1.21 -1.47
C ALA A 56 -7.72 2.44 -0.57
N ALA A 57 -6.66 3.22 -0.72
CA ALA A 57 -6.46 4.43 0.08
C ALA A 57 -7.34 5.59 -0.40
N GLU A 58 -7.91 5.49 -1.60
CA GLU A 58 -8.63 6.58 -2.24
C GLU A 58 -7.76 7.84 -2.32
N ASP A 59 -6.48 7.66 -2.55
CA ASP A 59 -5.50 8.74 -2.54
C ASP A 59 -4.38 8.42 -3.54
N GLU A 60 -4.35 9.15 -4.64
CA GLU A 60 -3.34 8.96 -5.67
C GLU A 60 -1.94 9.37 -5.20
N ASN A 61 -1.88 10.13 -4.12
CA ASN A 61 -0.62 10.67 -3.61
C ASN A 61 -0.13 9.94 -2.37
N ILE A 62 -0.73 8.81 -2.02
CA ILE A 62 -0.25 8.04 -0.87
C ILE A 62 1.22 7.68 -1.08
N ILE A 63 1.99 7.77 -0.02
CA ILE A 63 3.41 7.47 -0.08
C ILE A 63 3.62 5.96 -0.28
N ILE A 64 4.38 5.61 -1.30
CA ILE A 64 4.76 4.21 -1.52
C ILE A 64 6.27 4.18 -1.50
N ALA A 65 6.82 3.66 -0.40
CA ALA A 65 8.25 3.56 -0.21
C ALA A 65 8.72 2.18 -0.64
N VAL A 66 9.82 2.12 -1.36
CA VAL A 66 10.43 0.85 -1.75
C VAL A 66 11.76 0.74 -1.04
N ASP A 67 11.88 -0.29 -0.22
CA ASP A 67 13.10 -0.55 0.50
C ASP A 67 13.92 -1.59 -0.27
N GLN A 68 15.10 -1.20 -0.68
CA GLN A 68 16.02 -2.09 -1.38
C GLN A 68 17.03 -2.64 -0.38
N GLU A 69 16.96 -3.91 -0.20
CA GLU A 69 17.96 -4.58 0.65
C GLU A 69 19.14 -5.08 -0.17
#